data_f350fab1a16e413ecd1ef57c5e730f04
#
_entry.id   f350fab1a16e413ecd1ef57c5e730f04
#
_cell.length_a   1.000
_cell.length_b   1.000
_cell.length_c   1.000
_cell.angle_alpha   90.00
_cell.angle_beta   90.00
_cell.angle_gamma   90.00
#
_symmetry.space_group_name_H-M   'P 1'
#
loop_
_entity.id
_entity.type
_entity.pdbx_description
1 polymer ?
#
loop_
_entity_poly.entity_id
_entity_poly.type
_entity_poly.pdbx_seq_one_letter_code
_entity_poly.pdbx_strand_id
1 'polypeptide(L)'
;MPKLPESLARRAAELAGVVAAAVAGGGALASLGVPAGWLSGAMLGVGALAAAGRATPLPTAVRQLAILSTGVGMGSGLTPSTLHTLARYPISLLLMAVAIAAMTAASYLVLVRAPGFSRRTALYSAIPGALSYVFIVAEPSGADMPRLAVIQVFRIFILMALVPIVARAGLGAQIAHFAVDPIWMTATLVAAAAAFGWLLEKRGVASGPLYAAIAVSALAHGLGWAPGRLAPGVQIAAQTLVGAWVGTRFTGFDWGLLHRTLIAAATSFLAAFSVAAGFAFLATRVVDVPFAEALAAFSPGGLEAMIMMAFALGLDPLFVGAHHLARFFMISLALPFVARRIGGAEAAPMVDATPSESETISKI
;
A
#
# COMPACT_ATOMS: atom_id res chain seq x y z
N MET A 1 6.59 42.31 -6.37
CA MET A 1 6.46 40.88 -5.97
C MET A 1 7.85 40.28 -6.02
N PRO A 2 8.39 39.71 -4.93
CA PRO A 2 9.69 39.05 -4.98
C PRO A 2 9.61 37.85 -5.90
N LYS A 3 10.51 37.76 -6.88
CA LYS A 3 10.65 36.59 -7.74
C LYS A 3 11.03 35.39 -6.87
N LEU A 4 10.22 34.32 -6.90
CA LEU A 4 10.58 33.06 -6.27
C LEU A 4 11.96 32.61 -6.79
N PRO A 5 12.82 32.04 -5.92
CA PRO A 5 14.08 31.47 -6.39
C PRO A 5 13.81 30.44 -7.50
N GLU A 6 14.61 30.45 -8.56
CA GLU A 6 14.41 29.57 -9.74
C GLU A 6 14.21 28.09 -9.37
N SER A 7 14.87 27.63 -8.31
CA SER A 7 14.71 26.28 -7.76
C SER A 7 13.32 25.98 -7.21
N LEU A 8 12.68 26.97 -6.56
CA LEU A 8 11.32 26.83 -6.04
C LEU A 8 10.27 26.89 -7.16
N ALA A 9 10.46 27.77 -8.14
CA ALA A 9 9.58 27.86 -9.30
C ALA A 9 9.61 26.57 -10.12
N ARG A 10 10.79 26.00 -10.36
CA ARG A 10 10.96 24.71 -11.02
C ARG A 10 10.25 23.58 -10.27
N ARG A 11 10.47 23.47 -8.96
CA ARG A 11 9.83 22.43 -8.12
C ARG A 11 8.31 22.56 -8.09
N ALA A 12 7.79 23.79 -8.05
CA ALA A 12 6.36 24.06 -8.14
C ALA A 12 5.78 23.63 -9.49
N ALA A 13 6.49 23.90 -10.60
CA ALA A 13 6.09 23.47 -11.92
C ALA A 13 6.08 21.93 -12.07
N GLU A 14 7.08 21.25 -11.51
CA GLU A 14 7.16 19.79 -11.49
C GLU A 14 5.99 19.18 -10.69
N LEU A 15 5.69 19.73 -9.50
CA LEU A 15 4.55 19.31 -8.70
C LEU A 15 3.21 19.57 -9.41
N ALA A 16 3.07 20.72 -10.08
CA ALA A 16 1.90 21.02 -10.88
C ALA A 16 1.74 20.01 -12.02
N GLY A 17 2.84 19.61 -12.66
CA GLY A 17 2.85 18.55 -13.67
C GLY A 17 2.38 17.18 -13.13
N VAL A 18 2.85 16.81 -11.92
CA VAL A 18 2.40 15.57 -11.23
C VAL A 18 0.91 15.63 -10.93
N VAL A 19 0.41 16.75 -10.40
CA VAL A 19 -1.02 16.93 -10.10
C VAL A 19 -1.85 16.90 -11.39
N ALA A 20 -1.41 17.59 -12.44
CA ALA A 20 -2.09 17.59 -13.73
C ALA A 20 -2.16 16.18 -14.34
N ALA A 21 -1.05 15.43 -14.33
CA ALA A 21 -1.01 14.05 -14.81
C ALA A 21 -1.91 13.13 -13.97
N ALA A 22 -1.96 13.32 -12.64
CA ALA A 22 -2.82 12.55 -11.75
C ALA A 22 -4.30 12.82 -12.03
N VAL A 23 -4.69 14.08 -12.15
CA VAL A 23 -6.08 14.48 -12.42
C VAL A 23 -6.51 14.06 -13.83
N ALA A 24 -5.67 14.28 -14.82
CA ALA A 24 -5.96 13.88 -16.20
C ALA A 24 -6.11 12.36 -16.33
N GLY A 25 -5.15 11.60 -15.80
CA GLY A 25 -5.21 10.13 -15.83
C GLY A 25 -6.40 9.59 -15.01
N GLY A 26 -6.60 10.12 -13.80
CA GLY A 26 -7.72 9.74 -12.93
C GLY A 26 -9.07 10.04 -13.57
N GLY A 27 -9.26 11.26 -14.09
CA GLY A 27 -10.48 11.66 -14.77
C GLY A 27 -10.74 10.86 -16.03
N ALA A 28 -9.70 10.56 -16.82
CA ALA A 28 -9.84 9.75 -18.05
C ALA A 28 -10.35 8.35 -17.73
N LEU A 29 -9.74 7.62 -16.77
CA LEU A 29 -10.22 6.29 -16.41
C LEU A 29 -11.56 6.30 -15.70
N ALA A 30 -11.82 7.31 -14.87
CA ALA A 30 -13.12 7.45 -14.21
C ALA A 30 -14.25 7.71 -15.23
N SER A 31 -14.01 8.56 -16.26
CA SER A 31 -14.99 8.81 -17.30
C SER A 31 -15.28 7.59 -18.18
N LEU A 32 -14.31 6.68 -18.31
CA LEU A 32 -14.48 5.39 -18.99
C LEU A 32 -15.20 4.36 -18.10
N GLY A 33 -15.63 4.74 -16.90
CA GLY A 33 -16.30 3.84 -15.96
C GLY A 33 -15.39 2.74 -15.38
N VAL A 34 -14.07 2.93 -15.42
CA VAL A 34 -13.12 1.99 -14.83
C VAL A 34 -13.25 2.06 -13.30
N PRO A 35 -13.47 0.93 -12.62
CA PRO A 35 -13.52 0.90 -11.16
C PRO A 35 -12.21 1.47 -10.56
N ALA A 36 -12.35 2.25 -9.48
CA ALA A 36 -11.22 3.00 -8.91
C ALA A 36 -10.44 3.85 -9.93
N GLY A 37 -11.13 4.37 -10.94
CA GLY A 37 -10.54 5.14 -12.05
C GLY A 37 -9.67 6.30 -11.59
N TRP A 38 -10.10 7.03 -10.55
CA TRP A 38 -9.32 8.12 -9.98
C TRP A 38 -7.98 7.65 -9.38
N LEU A 39 -7.98 6.51 -8.70
CA LEU A 39 -6.76 5.92 -8.13
C LEU A 39 -5.84 5.36 -9.23
N SER A 40 -6.38 4.45 -10.05
CA SER A 40 -5.62 3.74 -11.08
C SER A 40 -5.12 4.68 -12.18
N GLY A 41 -5.97 5.61 -12.61
CA GLY A 41 -5.62 6.59 -13.63
C GLY A 41 -4.59 7.59 -13.16
N ALA A 42 -4.69 8.09 -11.92
CA ALA A 42 -3.69 8.96 -11.33
C ALA A 42 -2.32 8.25 -11.27
N MET A 43 -2.30 6.98 -10.86
CA MET A 43 -1.09 6.17 -10.80
C MET A 43 -0.47 6.00 -12.20
N LEU A 44 -1.27 5.67 -13.21
CA LEU A 44 -0.79 5.49 -14.58
C LEU A 44 -0.29 6.80 -15.19
N GLY A 45 -1.02 7.89 -15.01
CA GLY A 45 -0.65 9.21 -15.54
C GLY A 45 0.67 9.72 -14.92
N VAL A 46 0.80 9.62 -13.60
CA VAL A 46 2.04 10.01 -12.91
C VAL A 46 3.16 9.01 -13.19
N GLY A 47 2.85 7.72 -13.30
CA GLY A 47 3.83 6.69 -13.68
C GLY A 47 4.43 6.95 -15.06
N ALA A 48 3.62 7.35 -16.05
CA ALA A 48 4.10 7.76 -17.36
C ALA A 48 4.98 9.02 -17.29
N LEU A 49 4.60 10.01 -16.47
CA LEU A 49 5.38 11.22 -16.25
C LEU A 49 6.73 10.88 -15.57
N ALA A 50 6.71 9.94 -14.61
CA ALA A 50 7.90 9.44 -13.93
C ALA A 50 8.83 8.69 -14.89
N ALA A 51 8.26 7.89 -15.78
CA ALA A 51 8.99 7.22 -16.86
C ALA A 51 9.72 8.20 -17.79
N ALA A 52 9.09 9.34 -18.05
CA ALA A 52 9.70 10.42 -18.84
C ALA A 52 10.75 11.24 -18.05
N GLY A 53 11.07 10.87 -16.81
CA GLY A 53 12.02 11.59 -15.93
C GLY A 53 11.53 12.96 -15.46
N ARG A 54 10.22 13.22 -15.52
CA ARG A 54 9.61 14.53 -15.22
C ARG A 54 8.75 14.54 -13.95
N ALA A 55 8.65 13.42 -13.23
CA ALA A 55 7.90 13.37 -11.98
C ALA A 55 8.82 13.69 -10.80
N THR A 56 8.30 14.46 -9.84
CA THR A 56 8.94 14.74 -8.57
C THR A 56 8.15 14.07 -7.44
N PRO A 57 8.80 13.61 -6.35
CA PRO A 57 8.11 13.03 -5.21
C PRO A 57 7.13 14.02 -4.56
N LEU A 58 5.98 13.52 -4.16
CA LEU A 58 4.98 14.34 -3.45
C LEU A 58 5.53 14.80 -2.09
N PRO A 59 5.20 16.02 -1.66
CA PRO A 59 5.53 16.52 -0.33
C PRO A 59 4.99 15.57 0.76
N THR A 60 5.75 15.39 1.84
CA THR A 60 5.37 14.49 2.94
C THR A 60 4.02 14.85 3.54
N ALA A 61 3.71 16.14 3.69
CA ALA A 61 2.42 16.61 4.21
C ALA A 61 1.24 16.16 3.32
N VAL A 62 1.39 16.25 1.98
CA VAL A 62 0.36 15.81 1.02
C VAL A 62 0.16 14.30 1.11
N ARG A 63 1.25 13.53 1.20
CA ARG A 63 1.20 12.09 1.39
C ARG A 63 0.53 11.71 2.70
N GLN A 64 0.88 12.37 3.80
CA GLN A 64 0.27 12.12 5.11
C GLN A 64 -1.23 12.44 5.10
N LEU A 65 -1.63 13.55 4.48
CA LEU A 65 -3.05 13.89 4.33
C LEU A 65 -3.81 12.81 3.56
N ALA A 66 -3.24 12.30 2.46
CA ALA A 66 -3.84 11.20 1.70
C ALA A 66 -3.98 9.93 2.54
N ILE A 67 -2.96 9.56 3.33
CA ILE A 67 -2.96 8.41 4.23
C ILE A 67 -4.02 8.59 5.32
N LEU A 68 -4.07 9.76 5.97
CA LEU A 68 -5.05 10.06 7.01
C LEU A 68 -6.48 10.01 6.47
N SER A 69 -6.75 10.66 5.34
CA SER A 69 -8.07 10.63 4.69
C SER A 69 -8.47 9.20 4.30
N THR A 70 -7.51 8.41 3.81
CA THR A 70 -7.72 6.98 3.51
C THR A 70 -8.11 6.21 4.77
N GLY A 71 -7.36 6.37 5.85
CA GLY A 71 -7.63 5.70 7.12
C GLY A 71 -8.99 6.10 7.72
N VAL A 72 -9.36 7.39 7.64
CA VAL A 72 -10.69 7.87 8.07
C VAL A 72 -11.78 7.21 7.23
N GLY A 73 -11.63 7.20 5.89
CA GLY A 73 -12.59 6.53 5.00
C GLY A 73 -12.75 5.05 5.29
N MET A 74 -11.67 4.38 5.67
CA MET A 74 -11.67 2.98 6.06
C MET A 74 -12.38 2.74 7.38
N GLY A 75 -12.05 3.54 8.40
CA GLY A 75 -12.71 3.43 9.71
C GLY A 75 -14.20 3.70 9.65
N SER A 76 -14.68 4.52 8.69
CA SER A 76 -16.10 4.77 8.48
C SER A 76 -16.91 3.55 8.04
N GLY A 77 -16.25 2.46 7.64
CA GLY A 77 -16.90 1.17 7.40
C GLY A 77 -17.30 0.42 8.67
N LEU A 78 -16.75 0.79 9.83
CA LEU A 78 -17.08 0.14 11.10
C LEU A 78 -18.39 0.70 11.67
N THR A 79 -19.50 0.06 11.31
CA THR A 79 -20.82 0.34 11.91
C THR A 79 -21.10 -0.64 13.05
N PRO A 80 -22.07 -0.39 13.94
CA PRO A 80 -22.48 -1.35 14.97
C PRO A 80 -22.84 -2.73 14.39
N SER A 81 -23.38 -2.78 13.18
CA SER A 81 -23.69 -4.05 12.49
C SER A 81 -22.44 -4.81 12.02
N THR A 82 -21.36 -4.09 11.65
CA THR A 82 -20.12 -4.74 11.24
C THR A 82 -19.35 -5.37 12.39
N LEU A 83 -19.58 -4.89 13.64
CA LEU A 83 -18.99 -5.51 14.83
C LEU A 83 -19.41 -6.96 15.01
N HIS A 84 -20.64 -7.30 14.67
CA HIS A 84 -21.10 -8.70 14.69
C HIS A 84 -20.43 -9.57 13.63
N THR A 85 -19.97 -8.98 12.52
CA THR A 85 -19.27 -9.71 11.45
C THR A 85 -17.78 -9.96 11.79
N LEU A 86 -17.19 -9.17 12.71
CA LEU A 86 -15.78 -9.34 13.14
C LEU A 86 -15.50 -10.75 13.68
N ALA A 87 -16.49 -11.41 14.28
CA ALA A 87 -16.35 -12.80 14.75
C ALA A 87 -16.01 -13.80 13.64
N ARG A 88 -16.24 -13.45 12.38
CA ARG A 88 -15.92 -14.30 11.21
C ARG A 88 -14.49 -14.11 10.71
N TYR A 89 -13.84 -12.98 11.06
CA TYR A 89 -12.48 -12.65 10.60
C TYR A 89 -11.37 -13.57 11.11
N PRO A 90 -11.40 -14.14 12.34
CA PRO A 90 -10.34 -15.02 12.81
C PRO A 90 -10.05 -16.20 11.87
N ILE A 91 -11.09 -16.81 11.29
CA ILE A 91 -10.91 -17.95 10.38
C ILE A 91 -10.27 -17.49 9.05
N SER A 92 -10.74 -16.38 8.48
CA SER A 92 -10.15 -15.83 7.26
C SER A 92 -8.74 -15.27 7.49
N LEU A 93 -8.43 -14.77 8.69
CA LEU A 93 -7.08 -14.33 9.07
C LEU A 93 -6.11 -15.52 9.21
N LEU A 94 -6.56 -16.65 9.75
CA LEU A 94 -5.78 -17.89 9.76
C LEU A 94 -5.53 -18.39 8.34
N LEU A 95 -6.57 -18.35 7.48
CA LEU A 95 -6.43 -18.68 6.07
C LEU A 95 -5.44 -17.73 5.37
N MET A 96 -5.43 -16.44 5.73
CA MET A 96 -4.46 -15.46 5.26
C MET A 96 -3.02 -15.82 5.64
N ALA A 97 -2.77 -16.33 6.85
CA ALA A 97 -1.43 -16.76 7.24
C ALA A 97 -0.89 -17.87 6.34
N VAL A 98 -1.73 -18.84 5.99
CA VAL A 98 -1.38 -19.91 5.05
C VAL A 98 -1.21 -19.35 3.63
N ALA A 99 -2.08 -18.44 3.21
CA ALA A 99 -2.00 -17.79 1.91
C ALA A 99 -0.69 -17.00 1.73
N ILE A 100 -0.24 -16.26 2.75
CA ILE A 100 1.04 -15.54 2.72
C ILE A 100 2.21 -16.50 2.47
N ALA A 101 2.26 -17.59 3.21
CA ALA A 101 3.30 -18.59 3.05
C ALA A 101 3.27 -19.22 1.65
N ALA A 102 2.09 -19.58 1.16
CA ALA A 102 1.90 -20.17 -0.17
C ALA A 102 2.23 -19.18 -1.30
N MET A 103 1.77 -17.92 -1.21
CA MET A 103 2.11 -16.87 -2.18
C MET A 103 3.61 -16.61 -2.22
N THR A 104 4.25 -16.49 -1.05
CA THR A 104 5.69 -16.29 -0.94
C THR A 104 6.45 -17.46 -1.54
N ALA A 105 6.05 -18.69 -1.23
CA ALA A 105 6.68 -19.88 -1.80
C ALA A 105 6.52 -19.95 -3.32
N ALA A 106 5.32 -19.70 -3.85
CA ALA A 106 5.06 -19.71 -5.29
C ALA A 106 5.92 -18.67 -6.03
N SER A 107 5.92 -17.42 -5.54
CA SER A 107 6.73 -16.34 -6.11
C SER A 107 8.24 -16.65 -5.98
N TYR A 108 8.70 -17.14 -4.82
CA TYR A 108 10.09 -17.51 -4.59
C TYR A 108 10.56 -18.58 -5.57
N LEU A 109 9.76 -19.65 -5.77
CA LEU A 109 10.10 -20.74 -6.67
C LEU A 109 10.27 -20.28 -8.13
N VAL A 110 9.51 -19.27 -8.54
CA VAL A 110 9.69 -18.64 -9.85
C VAL A 110 10.99 -17.82 -9.87
N LEU A 111 11.17 -16.93 -8.90
CA LEU A 111 12.27 -15.98 -8.88
C LEU A 111 13.63 -16.64 -8.70
N VAL A 112 13.74 -17.69 -7.87
CA VAL A 112 15.01 -18.38 -7.65
C VAL A 112 15.52 -19.11 -8.89
N ARG A 113 14.64 -19.38 -9.85
CA ARG A 113 14.99 -19.96 -11.17
C ARG A 113 15.22 -18.90 -12.24
N ALA A 114 14.89 -17.63 -11.95
CA ALA A 114 15.08 -16.56 -12.90
C ALA A 114 16.57 -16.14 -12.98
N PRO A 115 17.09 -15.83 -14.18
CA PRO A 115 18.47 -15.41 -14.34
C PRO A 115 18.82 -14.18 -13.48
N GLY A 116 19.94 -14.26 -12.78
CA GLY A 116 20.47 -13.15 -11.97
C GLY A 116 19.83 -12.99 -10.60
N PHE A 117 18.94 -13.90 -10.17
CA PHE A 117 18.39 -13.89 -8.80
C PHE A 117 19.15 -14.82 -7.89
N SER A 118 19.76 -14.27 -6.83
CA SER A 118 20.25 -15.06 -5.70
C SER A 118 19.08 -15.55 -4.85
N ARG A 119 19.29 -16.58 -4.03
CA ARG A 119 18.25 -17.07 -3.10
C ARG A 119 17.75 -15.98 -2.17
N ARG A 120 18.62 -15.08 -1.72
CA ARG A 120 18.28 -13.93 -0.86
C ARG A 120 17.43 -12.93 -1.61
N THR A 121 17.87 -12.51 -2.80
CA THR A 121 17.10 -11.58 -3.65
C THR A 121 15.73 -12.15 -3.99
N ALA A 122 15.66 -13.44 -4.38
CA ALA A 122 14.39 -14.10 -4.70
C ALA A 122 13.43 -14.12 -3.50
N LEU A 123 13.94 -14.44 -2.29
CA LEU A 123 13.11 -14.48 -1.08
C LEU A 123 12.50 -13.11 -0.77
N TYR A 124 13.34 -12.08 -0.63
CA TYR A 124 12.86 -10.75 -0.27
C TYR A 124 11.96 -10.15 -1.34
N SER A 125 12.23 -10.45 -2.62
CA SER A 125 11.37 -10.05 -3.73
C SER A 125 10.01 -10.75 -3.72
N ALA A 126 9.94 -11.99 -3.23
CA ALA A 126 8.73 -12.80 -3.18
C ALA A 126 7.74 -12.38 -2.08
N ILE A 127 8.22 -11.75 -1.01
CA ILE A 127 7.38 -11.37 0.15
C ILE A 127 6.29 -10.38 -0.27
N PRO A 128 5.01 -10.68 -0.01
CA PRO A 128 3.90 -9.83 -0.43
C PRO A 128 3.64 -8.69 0.56
N GLY A 129 3.81 -7.44 0.15
CA GLY A 129 3.53 -6.26 0.99
C GLY A 129 4.70 -5.85 1.89
N ALA A 130 4.44 -4.93 2.82
CA ALA A 130 5.45 -4.41 3.78
C ALA A 130 6.72 -3.85 3.12
N LEU A 131 6.58 -3.12 1.99
CA LEU A 131 7.67 -2.69 1.12
C LEU A 131 8.85 -2.09 1.89
N SER A 132 8.60 -1.03 2.67
CA SER A 132 9.66 -0.33 3.40
C SER A 132 10.36 -1.25 4.41
N TYR A 133 9.60 -2.08 5.11
CA TYR A 133 10.13 -3.04 6.07
C TYR A 133 11.01 -4.10 5.39
N VAL A 134 10.54 -4.64 4.26
CA VAL A 134 11.30 -5.63 3.47
C VAL A 134 12.61 -5.03 2.99
N PHE A 135 12.63 -3.77 2.53
CA PHE A 135 13.87 -3.10 2.13
C PHE A 135 14.86 -2.97 3.29
N ILE A 136 14.42 -2.53 4.46
CA ILE A 136 15.26 -2.39 5.66
C ILE A 136 15.91 -3.72 6.05
N VAL A 137 15.15 -4.81 6.01
CA VAL A 137 15.66 -6.14 6.39
C VAL A 137 16.49 -6.78 5.27
N ALA A 138 16.21 -6.46 4.01
CA ALA A 138 16.92 -7.00 2.85
C ALA A 138 18.29 -6.34 2.63
N GLU A 139 18.41 -5.04 2.92
CA GLU A 139 19.64 -4.26 2.65
C GLU A 139 20.90 -4.89 3.27
N PRO A 140 20.94 -5.21 4.58
CA PRO A 140 22.13 -5.81 5.20
C PRO A 140 22.36 -7.28 4.79
N SER A 141 21.40 -7.92 4.12
CA SER A 141 21.50 -9.32 3.71
C SER A 141 22.32 -9.55 2.43
N GLY A 142 22.73 -8.48 1.73
CA GLY A 142 23.37 -8.56 0.42
C GLY A 142 22.41 -8.95 -0.72
N ALA A 143 21.12 -8.74 -0.55
CA ALA A 143 20.15 -8.86 -1.64
C ALA A 143 20.38 -7.77 -2.70
N ASP A 144 20.11 -8.09 -3.97
CA ASP A 144 20.13 -7.13 -5.07
C ASP A 144 18.92 -6.17 -4.94
N MET A 145 19.15 -5.02 -4.31
CA MET A 145 18.12 -4.06 -4.00
C MET A 145 17.41 -3.49 -5.24
N PRO A 146 18.11 -3.17 -6.36
CA PRO A 146 17.47 -2.79 -7.61
C PRO A 146 16.49 -3.83 -8.15
N ARG A 147 16.87 -5.11 -8.22
CA ARG A 147 15.97 -6.18 -8.67
C ARG A 147 14.79 -6.37 -7.74
N LEU A 148 15.03 -6.31 -6.43
CA LEU A 148 13.97 -6.35 -5.42
C LEU A 148 12.98 -5.20 -5.64
N ALA A 149 13.48 -3.98 -5.89
CA ALA A 149 12.64 -2.82 -6.16
C ALA A 149 11.79 -3.01 -7.42
N VAL A 150 12.38 -3.49 -8.52
CA VAL A 150 11.65 -3.78 -9.76
C VAL A 150 10.49 -4.74 -9.52
N ILE A 151 10.74 -5.88 -8.86
CA ILE A 151 9.69 -6.89 -8.59
C ILE A 151 8.59 -6.31 -7.71
N GLN A 152 8.95 -5.61 -6.64
CA GLN A 152 7.98 -5.05 -5.68
C GLN A 152 7.14 -3.93 -6.29
N VAL A 153 7.78 -3.02 -7.05
CA VAL A 153 7.09 -1.90 -7.70
C VAL A 153 6.20 -2.40 -8.84
N PHE A 154 6.70 -3.29 -9.69
CA PHE A 154 5.92 -3.91 -10.75
C PHE A 154 4.65 -4.58 -10.22
N ARG A 155 4.75 -5.33 -9.12
CA ARG A 155 3.62 -5.99 -8.48
C ARG A 155 2.56 -4.99 -8.03
N ILE A 156 2.97 -3.90 -7.35
CA ILE A 156 2.02 -2.87 -6.90
C ILE A 156 1.32 -2.24 -8.10
N PHE A 157 2.08 -1.93 -9.16
CA PHE A 157 1.57 -1.29 -10.36
C PHE A 157 0.53 -2.17 -11.07
N ILE A 158 0.88 -3.42 -11.37
CA ILE A 158 -0.03 -4.35 -12.04
C ILE A 158 -1.27 -4.63 -11.19
N LEU A 159 -1.10 -4.78 -9.87
CA LEU A 159 -2.22 -5.05 -8.98
C LEU A 159 -3.23 -3.89 -8.96
N MET A 160 -2.74 -2.66 -8.91
CA MET A 160 -3.58 -1.46 -8.97
C MET A 160 -4.37 -1.35 -10.27
N ALA A 161 -3.78 -1.82 -11.39
CA ALA A 161 -4.47 -1.85 -12.67
C ALA A 161 -5.41 -3.05 -12.81
N LEU A 162 -5.04 -4.23 -12.30
CA LEU A 162 -5.72 -5.50 -12.55
C LEU A 162 -6.92 -5.74 -11.61
N VAL A 163 -6.78 -5.46 -10.33
CA VAL A 163 -7.84 -5.79 -9.34
C VAL A 163 -9.16 -5.11 -9.65
N PRO A 164 -9.22 -3.84 -10.05
CA PRO A 164 -10.48 -3.20 -10.45
C PRO A 164 -11.16 -3.90 -11.64
N ILE A 165 -10.38 -4.38 -12.61
CA ILE A 165 -10.89 -5.07 -13.80
C ILE A 165 -11.49 -6.42 -13.39
N VAL A 166 -10.79 -7.20 -12.57
CA VAL A 166 -11.24 -8.51 -12.11
C VAL A 166 -12.44 -8.39 -11.17
N ALA A 167 -12.44 -7.42 -10.28
CA ALA A 167 -13.54 -7.15 -9.38
C ALA A 167 -14.82 -6.78 -10.14
N ARG A 168 -14.71 -6.01 -11.23
CA ARG A 168 -15.88 -5.67 -12.08
C ARG A 168 -16.43 -6.87 -12.85
N ALA A 169 -15.57 -7.76 -13.31
CA ALA A 169 -15.98 -8.96 -14.06
C ALA A 169 -16.75 -9.97 -13.20
N GLY A 170 -16.56 -9.95 -11.89
CA GLY A 170 -17.17 -10.90 -10.95
C GLY A 170 -18.47 -10.45 -10.30
N LEU A 171 -18.86 -9.18 -10.35
CA LEU A 171 -19.96 -8.65 -9.54
C LEU A 171 -20.60 -7.41 -10.19
N GLY A 172 -21.91 -7.42 -10.21
CA GLY A 172 -22.66 -6.17 -10.19
C GLY A 172 -22.41 -5.48 -8.84
N ALA A 173 -21.41 -4.61 -8.79
CA ALA A 173 -21.19 -3.78 -7.62
C ALA A 173 -22.42 -2.88 -7.44
N GLN A 174 -23.23 -3.18 -6.43
CA GLN A 174 -24.32 -2.30 -6.05
C GLN A 174 -23.69 -1.04 -5.45
N ILE A 175 -23.94 0.10 -6.07
CA ILE A 175 -23.56 1.40 -5.51
C ILE A 175 -24.47 1.63 -4.31
N ALA A 176 -24.04 1.25 -3.13
CA ALA A 176 -24.74 1.56 -1.91
C ALA A 176 -24.66 3.07 -1.67
N HIS A 177 -25.83 3.71 -1.57
CA HIS A 177 -25.91 5.11 -1.17
C HIS A 177 -25.72 5.20 0.35
N PHE A 178 -24.61 5.80 0.75
CA PHE A 178 -24.33 6.06 2.17
C PHE A 178 -24.60 7.54 2.49
N ALA A 179 -25.02 7.80 3.73
CA ALA A 179 -25.02 9.15 4.26
C ALA A 179 -23.59 9.72 4.21
N VAL A 180 -23.47 11.02 4.02
CA VAL A 180 -22.19 11.72 3.95
C VAL A 180 -21.97 12.47 5.24
N ASP A 181 -20.80 12.30 5.85
CA ASP A 181 -20.42 13.07 7.04
C ASP A 181 -20.23 14.55 6.68
N PRO A 182 -20.65 15.46 7.55
CA PRO A 182 -20.36 16.88 7.39
C PRO A 182 -18.84 17.09 7.32
N ILE A 183 -18.41 18.06 6.51
CA ILE A 183 -16.99 18.33 6.30
C ILE A 183 -16.21 18.63 7.59
N TRP A 184 -16.87 19.28 8.56
CA TRP A 184 -16.26 19.55 9.85
C TRP A 184 -16.00 18.26 10.65
N MET A 185 -16.86 17.24 10.54
CA MET A 185 -16.65 15.93 11.15
C MET A 185 -15.41 15.24 10.53
N THR A 186 -15.33 15.20 9.21
CA THR A 186 -14.16 14.68 8.49
C THR A 186 -12.89 15.42 8.94
N ALA A 187 -12.91 16.75 9.01
CA ALA A 187 -11.76 17.55 9.45
C ALA A 187 -11.36 17.22 10.90
N THR A 188 -12.32 17.07 11.79
CA THR A 188 -12.08 16.70 13.20
C THR A 188 -11.46 15.32 13.31
N LEU A 189 -11.99 14.33 12.58
CA LEU A 189 -11.45 12.97 12.56
C LEU A 189 -10.02 12.94 12.01
N VAL A 190 -9.75 13.69 10.94
CA VAL A 190 -8.39 13.80 10.36
C VAL A 190 -7.43 14.48 11.33
N ALA A 191 -7.85 15.55 12.02
CA ALA A 191 -7.01 16.23 13.00
C ALA A 191 -6.71 15.35 14.23
N ALA A 192 -7.70 14.67 14.78
CA ALA A 192 -7.53 13.73 15.88
C ALA A 192 -6.63 12.55 15.47
N ALA A 193 -6.83 12.03 14.26
CA ALA A 193 -6.00 10.98 13.69
C ALA A 193 -4.53 11.43 13.48
N ALA A 194 -4.32 12.67 13.05
CA ALA A 194 -2.97 13.23 12.88
C ALA A 194 -2.24 13.34 14.23
N ALA A 195 -2.93 13.83 15.27
CA ALA A 195 -2.37 13.94 16.62
C ALA A 195 -2.02 12.57 17.21
N PHE A 196 -2.94 11.61 17.12
CA PHE A 196 -2.70 10.25 17.61
C PHE A 196 -1.64 9.52 16.76
N GLY A 197 -1.65 9.71 15.43
CA GLY A 197 -0.67 9.14 14.52
C GLY A 197 0.75 9.60 14.81
N TRP A 198 0.92 10.90 15.08
CA TRP A 198 2.20 11.46 15.51
C TRP A 198 2.71 10.82 16.82
N LEU A 199 1.79 10.56 17.77
CA LEU A 199 2.16 9.86 19.02
C LEU A 199 2.62 8.42 18.76
N LEU A 200 1.95 7.71 17.86
CA LEU A 200 2.33 6.35 17.46
C LEU A 200 3.68 6.33 16.74
N GLU A 201 3.92 7.29 15.84
CA GLU A 201 5.23 7.42 15.15
C GLU A 201 6.36 7.68 16.14
N LYS A 202 6.16 8.56 17.13
CA LYS A 202 7.13 8.78 18.21
C LYS A 202 7.46 7.53 19.03
N ARG A 203 6.55 6.57 19.07
CA ARG A 203 6.77 5.26 19.72
C ARG A 203 7.29 4.19 18.76
N GLY A 204 7.72 4.58 17.55
CA GLY A 204 8.30 3.68 16.56
C GLY A 204 7.30 2.79 15.82
N VAL A 205 6.00 3.12 15.89
CA VAL A 205 4.98 2.38 15.14
C VAL A 205 5.03 2.79 13.67
N ALA A 206 5.51 1.92 12.81
CA ALA A 206 5.50 2.15 11.38
C ALA A 206 4.07 2.36 10.87
N SER A 207 3.86 3.34 9.98
CA SER A 207 2.53 3.74 9.46
C SER A 207 1.53 4.18 10.56
N GLY A 208 2.03 4.72 11.67
CA GLY A 208 1.23 5.23 12.79
C GLY A 208 0.04 6.10 12.38
N PRO A 209 0.17 7.07 11.46
CA PRO A 209 -0.93 7.91 10.99
C PRO A 209 -2.09 7.13 10.37
N LEU A 210 -1.82 6.07 9.60
CA LEU A 210 -2.87 5.23 9.02
C LEU A 210 -3.63 4.48 10.10
N TYR A 211 -2.93 3.86 11.05
CA TYR A 211 -3.57 3.11 12.14
C TYR A 211 -4.37 4.02 13.07
N ALA A 212 -3.83 5.18 13.37
CA ALA A 212 -4.55 6.19 14.15
C ALA A 212 -5.84 6.63 13.44
N ALA A 213 -5.76 6.90 12.14
CA ALA A 213 -6.91 7.33 11.35
C ALA A 213 -8.00 6.25 11.30
N ILE A 214 -7.60 4.98 11.09
CA ILE A 214 -8.51 3.84 11.15
C ILE A 214 -9.16 3.74 12.54
N ALA A 215 -8.34 3.77 13.61
CA ALA A 215 -8.84 3.58 14.97
C ALA A 215 -9.78 4.71 15.41
N VAL A 216 -9.39 5.97 15.18
CA VAL A 216 -10.20 7.15 15.53
C VAL A 216 -11.53 7.15 14.77
N SER A 217 -11.46 6.89 13.46
CA SER A 217 -12.67 6.86 12.64
C SER A 217 -13.55 5.65 12.98
N ALA A 218 -12.97 4.46 13.14
CA ALA A 218 -13.69 3.26 13.50
C ALA A 218 -14.42 3.41 14.87
N LEU A 219 -13.75 4.04 15.84
CA LEU A 219 -14.35 4.32 17.14
C LEU A 219 -15.53 5.30 17.00
N ALA A 220 -15.35 6.40 16.29
CA ALA A 220 -16.40 7.42 16.11
C ALA A 220 -17.62 6.85 15.38
N HIS A 221 -17.41 6.09 14.31
CA HIS A 221 -18.51 5.49 13.53
C HIS A 221 -19.13 4.30 14.26
N GLY A 222 -18.31 3.46 14.90
CA GLY A 222 -18.77 2.30 15.68
C GLY A 222 -19.61 2.68 16.90
N LEU A 223 -19.34 3.85 17.50
CA LEU A 223 -20.16 4.43 18.59
C LEU A 223 -21.36 5.25 18.07
N GLY A 224 -21.49 5.41 16.76
CA GLY A 224 -22.58 6.17 16.15
C GLY A 224 -22.42 7.70 16.23
N TRP A 225 -21.24 8.21 16.61
CA TRP A 225 -20.96 9.66 16.63
C TRP A 225 -20.81 10.26 15.23
N ALA A 226 -20.33 9.47 14.29
CA ALA A 226 -20.23 9.82 12.87
C ALA A 226 -21.06 8.82 12.05
N PRO A 227 -22.21 9.24 11.51
CA PRO A 227 -23.16 8.33 10.88
C PRO A 227 -22.91 8.08 9.39
N GLY A 228 -22.01 8.82 8.77
CA GLY A 228 -21.81 8.86 7.34
C GLY A 228 -20.48 8.27 6.86
N ARG A 229 -20.09 8.70 5.67
CA ARG A 229 -18.79 8.41 5.04
C ARG A 229 -18.17 9.71 4.53
N LEU A 230 -16.89 9.65 4.13
CA LEU A 230 -16.24 10.82 3.54
C LEU A 230 -17.04 11.37 2.36
N ALA A 231 -17.09 12.71 2.26
CA ALA A 231 -17.67 13.38 1.11
C ALA A 231 -16.98 12.90 -0.20
N PRO A 232 -17.75 12.69 -1.29
CA PRO A 232 -17.21 12.16 -2.55
C PRO A 232 -15.99 12.92 -3.08
N GLY A 233 -15.97 14.25 -2.95
CA GLY A 233 -14.83 15.07 -3.35
C GLY A 233 -13.56 14.79 -2.53
N VAL A 234 -13.69 14.57 -1.23
CA VAL A 234 -12.57 14.21 -0.34
C VAL A 234 -12.05 12.82 -0.70
N GLN A 235 -12.94 11.88 -0.97
CA GLN A 235 -12.58 10.53 -1.40
C GLN A 235 -11.83 10.53 -2.74
N ILE A 236 -12.33 11.28 -3.73
CA ILE A 236 -11.67 11.45 -5.03
C ILE A 236 -10.27 12.05 -4.85
N ALA A 237 -10.14 13.10 -4.05
CA ALA A 237 -8.84 13.72 -3.77
C ALA A 237 -7.87 12.73 -3.10
N ALA A 238 -8.32 11.99 -2.09
CA ALA A 238 -7.50 10.98 -1.41
C ALA A 238 -7.05 9.86 -2.38
N GLN A 239 -7.96 9.35 -3.20
CA GLN A 239 -7.63 8.34 -4.23
C GLN A 239 -6.62 8.87 -5.24
N THR A 240 -6.81 10.09 -5.76
CA THR A 240 -5.92 10.74 -6.71
C THR A 240 -4.52 10.93 -6.12
N LEU A 241 -4.43 11.39 -4.87
CA LEU A 241 -3.17 11.59 -4.19
C LEU A 241 -2.43 10.27 -3.89
N VAL A 242 -3.14 9.22 -3.48
CA VAL A 242 -2.54 7.89 -3.29
C VAL A 242 -2.06 7.33 -4.63
N GLY A 243 -2.86 7.43 -5.68
CA GLY A 243 -2.48 7.03 -7.04
C GLY A 243 -1.23 7.77 -7.51
N ALA A 244 -1.21 9.11 -7.36
CA ALA A 244 -0.06 9.92 -7.70
C ALA A 244 1.19 9.51 -6.89
N TRP A 245 1.05 9.31 -5.58
CA TRP A 245 2.15 8.85 -4.73
C TRP A 245 2.73 7.52 -5.20
N VAL A 246 1.90 6.53 -5.52
CA VAL A 246 2.36 5.24 -6.07
C VAL A 246 3.04 5.46 -7.42
N GLY A 247 2.49 6.30 -8.30
CA GLY A 247 3.06 6.64 -9.60
C GLY A 247 4.46 7.25 -9.49
N THR A 248 4.71 8.12 -8.49
CA THR A 248 6.05 8.71 -8.28
C THR A 248 7.12 7.70 -7.86
N ARG A 249 6.75 6.47 -7.45
CA ARG A 249 7.72 5.40 -7.16
C ARG A 249 8.55 5.00 -8.37
N PHE A 250 8.13 5.35 -9.57
CA PHE A 250 8.87 5.15 -10.80
C PHE A 250 9.87 6.29 -11.12
N THR A 251 9.94 7.34 -10.29
CA THR A 251 10.95 8.40 -10.44
C THR A 251 12.35 7.82 -10.16
N GLY A 252 13.30 8.04 -11.09
CA GLY A 252 14.65 7.51 -10.99
C GLY A 252 14.76 6.00 -11.16
N PHE A 253 13.73 5.36 -11.66
CA PHE A 253 13.70 3.92 -11.86
C PHE A 253 14.57 3.50 -13.05
N ASP A 254 15.39 2.45 -12.91
CA ASP A 254 16.19 1.90 -14.00
C ASP A 254 15.33 1.08 -14.97
N TRP A 255 14.94 1.69 -16.06
CA TRP A 255 14.13 1.05 -17.12
C TRP A 255 14.87 -0.09 -17.84
N GLY A 256 16.20 -0.04 -17.91
CA GLY A 256 17.00 -1.13 -18.46
C GLY A 256 16.92 -2.37 -17.57
N LEU A 257 16.92 -2.18 -16.25
CA LEU A 257 16.76 -3.26 -15.28
C LEU A 257 15.32 -3.81 -15.30
N LEU A 258 14.31 -2.96 -15.41
CA LEU A 258 12.91 -3.37 -15.54
C LEU A 258 12.72 -4.29 -16.74
N HIS A 259 13.21 -3.90 -17.92
CA HIS A 259 13.08 -4.70 -19.12
C HIS A 259 13.73 -6.09 -18.97
N ARG A 260 14.92 -6.14 -18.34
CA ARG A 260 15.61 -7.41 -18.11
C ARG A 260 14.91 -8.33 -17.12
N THR A 261 14.22 -7.76 -16.13
CA THR A 261 13.53 -8.52 -15.08
C THR A 261 12.03 -8.65 -15.30
N LEU A 262 11.47 -8.06 -16.38
CA LEU A 262 10.04 -7.97 -16.62
C LEU A 262 9.34 -9.35 -16.67
N ILE A 263 9.97 -10.33 -17.33
CA ILE A 263 9.40 -11.68 -17.40
C ILE A 263 9.37 -12.32 -16.01
N ALA A 264 10.45 -12.16 -15.22
CA ALA A 264 10.51 -12.66 -13.85
C ALA A 264 9.48 -11.94 -12.95
N ALA A 265 9.30 -10.62 -13.14
CA ALA A 265 8.31 -9.84 -12.42
C ALA A 265 6.88 -10.31 -12.74
N ALA A 266 6.56 -10.45 -14.04
CA ALA A 266 5.24 -10.87 -14.48
C ALA A 266 4.91 -12.32 -14.05
N THR A 267 5.82 -13.26 -14.23
CA THR A 267 5.59 -14.67 -13.87
C THR A 267 5.51 -14.87 -12.36
N SER A 268 6.35 -14.20 -11.56
CA SER A 268 6.27 -14.25 -10.10
C SER A 268 5.00 -13.59 -9.56
N PHE A 269 4.57 -12.49 -10.18
CA PHE A 269 3.29 -11.86 -9.86
C PHE A 269 2.12 -12.80 -10.16
N LEU A 270 2.07 -13.39 -11.37
CA LEU A 270 1.01 -14.32 -11.76
C LEU A 270 0.94 -15.53 -10.82
N ALA A 271 2.09 -16.10 -10.44
CA ALA A 271 2.15 -17.20 -9.49
C ALA A 271 1.57 -16.80 -8.12
N ALA A 272 2.00 -15.67 -7.56
CA ALA A 272 1.49 -15.18 -6.29
C ALA A 272 0.00 -14.80 -6.37
N PHE A 273 -0.43 -14.15 -7.45
CA PHE A 273 -1.81 -13.73 -7.65
C PHE A 273 -2.77 -14.91 -7.86
N SER A 274 -2.35 -15.95 -8.60
CA SER A 274 -3.15 -17.17 -8.76
C SER A 274 -3.37 -17.88 -7.43
N VAL A 275 -2.34 -17.96 -6.59
CA VAL A 275 -2.45 -18.48 -5.23
C VAL A 275 -3.40 -17.60 -4.40
N ALA A 276 -3.24 -16.29 -4.46
CA ALA A 276 -4.12 -15.35 -3.76
C ALA A 276 -5.59 -15.51 -4.18
N ALA A 277 -5.85 -15.65 -5.48
CA ALA A 277 -7.20 -15.87 -6.02
C ALA A 277 -7.78 -17.21 -5.56
N GLY A 278 -6.97 -18.27 -5.50
CA GLY A 278 -7.38 -19.57 -4.95
C GLY A 278 -7.77 -19.49 -3.47
N PHE A 279 -6.98 -18.80 -2.66
CA PHE A 279 -7.30 -18.56 -1.24
C PHE A 279 -8.48 -17.60 -1.06
N ALA A 280 -8.62 -16.58 -1.92
CA ALA A 280 -9.80 -15.73 -1.94
C ALA A 280 -11.07 -16.54 -2.23
N PHE A 281 -11.02 -17.43 -3.21
CA PHE A 281 -12.14 -18.34 -3.50
C PHE A 281 -12.43 -19.27 -2.31
N LEU A 282 -11.39 -19.84 -1.68
CA LEU A 282 -11.56 -20.66 -0.48
C LEU A 282 -12.18 -19.84 0.67
N ALA A 283 -11.77 -18.59 0.84
CA ALA A 283 -12.33 -17.69 1.87
C ALA A 283 -13.83 -17.50 1.68
N THR A 284 -14.36 -17.39 0.46
CA THR A 284 -15.82 -17.29 0.20
C THR A 284 -16.61 -18.54 0.61
N ARG A 285 -15.94 -19.67 0.82
CA ARG A 285 -16.57 -20.92 1.28
C ARG A 285 -16.60 -21.04 2.80
N VAL A 286 -15.78 -20.26 3.48
CA VAL A 286 -15.60 -20.33 4.94
C VAL A 286 -16.22 -19.12 5.63
N VAL A 287 -16.18 -17.97 4.94
CA VAL A 287 -16.72 -16.70 5.43
C VAL A 287 -17.69 -16.17 4.37
N ASP A 288 -18.84 -15.68 4.80
CA ASP A 288 -19.86 -15.11 3.92
C ASP A 288 -19.43 -13.72 3.42
N VAL A 289 -18.50 -13.70 2.46
CA VAL A 289 -17.98 -12.50 1.82
C VAL A 289 -17.98 -12.65 0.31
N PRO A 290 -18.26 -11.59 -0.44
CA PRO A 290 -18.15 -11.58 -1.91
C PRO A 290 -16.73 -11.90 -2.38
N PHE A 291 -16.63 -12.61 -3.50
CA PHE A 291 -15.30 -12.97 -4.06
C PHE A 291 -14.42 -11.74 -4.32
N ALA A 292 -14.98 -10.61 -4.76
CA ALA A 292 -14.22 -9.40 -4.99
C ALA A 292 -13.59 -8.85 -3.71
N GLU A 293 -14.30 -8.89 -2.58
CA GLU A 293 -13.77 -8.49 -1.27
C GLU A 293 -12.65 -9.43 -0.82
N ALA A 294 -12.90 -10.75 -0.91
CA ALA A 294 -11.88 -11.74 -0.60
C ALA A 294 -10.66 -11.58 -1.50
N LEU A 295 -10.84 -11.37 -2.81
CA LEU A 295 -9.74 -11.15 -3.74
C LEU A 295 -8.95 -9.88 -3.39
N ALA A 296 -9.63 -8.77 -3.09
CA ALA A 296 -8.97 -7.54 -2.66
C ALA A 296 -8.19 -7.76 -1.36
N ALA A 297 -8.76 -8.47 -0.37
CA ALA A 297 -8.12 -8.76 0.91
C ALA A 297 -6.88 -9.66 0.77
N PHE A 298 -6.96 -10.72 -0.04
CA PHE A 298 -5.89 -11.70 -0.22
C PHE A 298 -4.84 -11.29 -1.26
N SER A 299 -5.13 -10.33 -2.12
CA SER A 299 -4.20 -9.86 -3.17
C SER A 299 -2.88 -9.34 -2.59
N PRO A 300 -1.72 -9.62 -3.22
CA PRO A 300 -0.39 -9.27 -2.71
C PRO A 300 -0.05 -7.78 -2.90
N GLY A 301 -0.94 -6.87 -2.48
CA GLY A 301 -0.84 -5.41 -2.65
C GLY A 301 -0.29 -4.65 -1.45
N GLY A 302 -0.14 -3.34 -1.63
CA GLY A 302 0.19 -2.41 -0.55
C GLY A 302 -1.06 -2.07 0.28
N LEU A 303 -0.88 -1.91 1.60
CA LEU A 303 -1.96 -1.68 2.56
C LEU A 303 -2.84 -0.50 2.13
N GLU A 304 -2.26 0.70 2.02
CA GLU A 304 -3.00 1.94 1.74
C GLU A 304 -3.73 1.88 0.39
N ALA A 305 -3.06 1.33 -0.61
CA ALA A 305 -3.59 1.26 -1.96
C ALA A 305 -4.78 0.29 -2.07
N MET A 306 -4.70 -0.88 -1.43
CA MET A 306 -5.77 -1.88 -1.46
C MET A 306 -7.00 -1.45 -0.67
N ILE A 307 -6.79 -0.71 0.42
CA ILE A 307 -7.88 -0.12 1.19
C ILE A 307 -8.63 0.93 0.38
N MET A 308 -7.89 1.85 -0.26
CA MET A 308 -8.50 2.84 -1.13
C MET A 308 -9.25 2.18 -2.29
N MET A 309 -8.70 1.12 -2.83
CA MET A 309 -9.35 0.34 -3.89
C MET A 309 -10.64 -0.30 -3.39
N ALA A 310 -10.63 -0.94 -2.22
CA ALA A 310 -11.83 -1.52 -1.62
C ALA A 310 -12.91 -0.44 -1.44
N PHE A 311 -12.52 0.72 -0.91
CA PHE A 311 -13.43 1.84 -0.75
C PHE A 311 -13.99 2.34 -2.11
N ALA A 312 -13.14 2.50 -3.13
CA ALA A 312 -13.54 2.95 -4.46
C ALA A 312 -14.49 1.98 -5.18
N LEU A 313 -14.33 0.69 -4.92
CA LEU A 313 -15.15 -0.37 -5.51
C LEU A 313 -16.43 -0.68 -4.69
N GLY A 314 -16.66 0.02 -3.57
CA GLY A 314 -17.80 -0.24 -2.70
C GLY A 314 -17.72 -1.57 -1.95
N LEU A 315 -16.52 -2.16 -1.84
CA LEU A 315 -16.25 -3.35 -1.04
C LEU A 315 -16.15 -2.99 0.45
N ASP A 316 -16.19 -4.00 1.34
CA ASP A 316 -15.97 -3.75 2.76
C ASP A 316 -14.51 -3.36 3.05
N PRO A 317 -14.22 -2.08 3.31
CA PRO A 317 -12.84 -1.63 3.55
C PRO A 317 -12.29 -2.13 4.89
N LEU A 318 -13.17 -2.48 5.85
CA LEU A 318 -12.75 -3.03 7.13
C LEU A 318 -12.25 -4.47 6.97
N PHE A 319 -12.97 -5.30 6.23
CA PHE A 319 -12.53 -6.66 5.92
C PHE A 319 -11.19 -6.65 5.18
N VAL A 320 -11.10 -5.88 4.08
CA VAL A 320 -9.87 -5.76 3.28
C VAL A 320 -8.71 -5.24 4.13
N GLY A 321 -8.94 -4.19 4.89
CA GLY A 321 -7.90 -3.59 5.69
C GLY A 321 -7.44 -4.44 6.87
N ALA A 322 -8.36 -5.12 7.56
CA ALA A 322 -7.99 -6.04 8.63
C ALA A 322 -7.03 -7.13 8.12
N HIS A 323 -7.31 -7.68 6.92
CA HIS A 323 -6.45 -8.68 6.30
C HIS A 323 -5.09 -8.12 5.89
N HIS A 324 -5.06 -6.93 5.27
CA HIS A 324 -3.79 -6.28 4.90
C HIS A 324 -2.94 -5.89 6.12
N LEU A 325 -3.59 -5.44 7.19
CA LEU A 325 -2.95 -5.13 8.46
C LEU A 325 -2.40 -6.40 9.13
N ALA A 326 -3.21 -7.44 9.22
CA ALA A 326 -2.79 -8.73 9.75
C ALA A 326 -1.60 -9.30 8.97
N ARG A 327 -1.66 -9.24 7.63
CA ARG A 327 -0.55 -9.65 6.75
C ARG A 327 0.72 -8.86 7.07
N PHE A 328 0.63 -7.54 7.23
CA PHE A 328 1.77 -6.71 7.59
C PHE A 328 2.42 -7.18 8.90
N PHE A 329 1.63 -7.40 9.94
CA PHE A 329 2.14 -7.90 11.21
C PHE A 329 2.71 -9.32 11.12
N MET A 330 2.01 -10.23 10.43
CA MET A 330 2.49 -11.60 10.22
C MET A 330 3.84 -11.62 9.52
N ILE A 331 4.02 -10.82 8.46
CA ILE A 331 5.28 -10.69 7.74
C ILE A 331 6.36 -10.05 8.63
N SER A 332 6.02 -8.97 9.33
CA SER A 332 6.96 -8.26 10.19
C SER A 332 7.49 -9.13 11.34
N LEU A 333 6.65 -10.02 11.86
CA LEU A 333 7.05 -10.99 12.88
C LEU A 333 7.81 -12.18 12.29
N ALA A 334 7.40 -12.70 11.13
CA ALA A 334 7.99 -13.89 10.54
C ALA A 334 9.33 -13.64 9.84
N LEU A 335 9.49 -12.47 9.19
CA LEU A 335 10.62 -12.19 8.32
C LEU A 335 11.99 -12.28 9.02
N PRO A 336 12.21 -11.78 10.25
CA PRO A 336 13.50 -11.94 10.92
C PRO A 336 13.92 -13.41 11.13
N PHE A 337 12.95 -14.29 11.39
CA PHE A 337 13.22 -15.73 11.57
C PHE A 337 13.53 -16.42 10.24
N VAL A 338 12.78 -16.08 9.19
CA VAL A 338 13.01 -16.62 7.84
C VAL A 338 14.34 -16.13 7.29
N ALA A 339 14.66 -14.84 7.47
CA ALA A 339 15.92 -14.24 7.05
C ALA A 339 17.13 -14.91 7.70
N ARG A 340 17.08 -15.21 9.00
CA ARG A 340 18.16 -15.92 9.72
C ARG A 340 18.40 -17.31 9.17
N ARG A 341 17.36 -18.06 8.80
CA ARG A 341 17.49 -19.41 8.24
C ARG A 341 18.08 -19.44 6.82
N ILE A 342 17.76 -18.45 6.00
CA ILE A 342 18.22 -18.38 4.60
C ILE A 342 19.54 -17.61 4.49
N GLY A 343 19.81 -16.70 5.44
CA GLY A 343 21.02 -15.86 5.45
C GLY A 343 22.29 -16.55 5.92
N GLY A 344 22.23 -17.72 6.57
CA GLY A 344 23.38 -18.45 7.12
C GLY A 344 24.36 -17.54 7.88
N ALA A 345 24.28 -17.51 9.21
CA ALA A 345 25.33 -17.17 10.16
C ALA A 345 26.08 -15.81 10.11
N GLU A 346 25.62 -14.82 9.37
CA GLU A 346 26.13 -13.43 9.47
C GLU A 346 24.99 -12.43 9.64
N ALA A 347 24.25 -12.57 10.75
CA ALA A 347 23.51 -11.44 11.29
C ALA A 347 24.54 -10.58 12.01
N ALA A 348 24.96 -9.46 11.43
CA ALA A 348 25.72 -8.46 12.14
C ALA A 348 24.98 -8.09 13.45
N PRO A 349 25.71 -7.90 14.57
CA PRO A 349 25.11 -7.44 15.81
C PRO A 349 24.38 -6.13 15.58
N MET A 350 23.27 -5.93 16.27
CA MET A 350 22.60 -4.62 16.33
C MET A 350 23.68 -3.59 16.66
N VAL A 351 23.92 -2.69 15.74
CA VAL A 351 24.80 -1.57 15.98
C VAL A 351 24.12 -0.73 17.07
N ASP A 352 24.65 -0.78 18.26
CA ASP A 352 24.41 0.22 19.30
C ASP A 352 24.75 1.59 18.69
N ALA A 353 23.71 2.37 18.43
CA ALA A 353 23.85 3.75 18.01
C ALA A 353 24.25 4.59 19.21
N THR A 354 25.48 4.45 19.68
CA THR A 354 26.15 5.46 20.48
C THR A 354 27.27 6.06 19.65
N PRO A 355 27.20 7.34 19.26
CA PRO A 355 28.36 8.01 18.70
C PRO A 355 29.41 8.15 19.83
N SER A 356 30.56 7.52 19.71
CA SER A 356 31.72 7.85 20.54
C SER A 356 32.28 9.22 20.10
N GLU A 357 31.81 10.27 20.72
CA GLU A 357 32.53 11.52 20.82
C GLU A 357 33.73 11.33 21.75
N SER A 358 34.82 10.80 21.28
CA SER A 358 36.09 10.91 22.01
C SER A 358 37.29 10.42 21.19
N GLU A 359 37.51 10.97 19.97
CA GLU A 359 38.83 10.86 19.33
C GLU A 359 39.07 11.97 18.30
N THR A 360 38.95 13.23 18.73
CA THR A 360 39.48 14.35 17.95
C THR A 360 40.01 15.50 18.83
N ILE A 361 40.70 15.21 19.91
CA ILE A 361 41.55 16.21 20.60
C ILE A 361 42.83 15.51 21.02
N SER A 362 43.69 15.22 20.09
CA SER A 362 45.12 15.00 20.37
C SER A 362 45.91 14.96 19.06
N LYS A 363 46.06 16.08 18.40
CA LYS A 363 47.18 16.44 17.53
C LYS A 363 46.92 17.79 16.88
N ILE A 364 47.11 18.84 17.62
CA ILE A 364 47.79 20.10 17.21
C ILE A 364 48.50 20.64 18.44
#